data_245821052533266c2824a55405d92a29
#
_entry.id   245821052533266c2824a55405d92a29
#
_cell.length_a   1.000
_cell.length_b   1.000
_cell.length_c   1.000
_cell.angle_alpha   90.00
_cell.angle_beta   90.00
_cell.angle_gamma   90.00
#
_symmetry.space_group_name_H-M   'P 1'
#
loop_
_entity.id
_entity.type
_entity.pdbx_description
1 polymer ?
#
loop_
_entity_poly.entity_id
_entity_poly.type
_entity_poly.pdbx_seq_one_letter_code
_entity_poly.pdbx_strand_id
1 'polypeptide(L)'
;MESSAFHIPVSRRRLLKNMSVVSAGFTLPGYLAEAITLTPAQAQGPFYPLIDDIPLDKDNDLVKIDDHLTMASGVVTHVSGRILDRNGNPVRGALVELWHADRLGEYTYSTNPGPNPRADPNFAGFGQFLTGSSGAYRFRTLKPGIYPGRARHFHWGITLPGQQRRFSTQTYWKGEALNDSDFLLNSIGDTEQRDSIILAFSKVPGTTTLEERTTWDFVSHFTPVEPAYPGSGGLMIEGAKAAGSVEGRRRFRISVPAYRGYTYELYGNPPLANLGWKLLPFSLTQGGAIDQNQHTAAGDGVVSFYLEKKTPTGFYFVSFRVPGANKGTP
;
A
#
# COMPACT_ATOMS: atom_id res chain seq x y z
N MET A 1 21.76 -29.52 10.08
CA MET A 1 20.54 -28.69 10.22
C MET A 1 20.23 -28.13 8.84
N GLU A 2 19.31 -28.79 8.15
CA GLU A 2 18.97 -28.49 6.76
C GLU A 2 17.98 -27.32 6.70
N SER A 3 18.27 -26.33 5.86
CA SER A 3 17.38 -25.23 5.56
C SER A 3 16.33 -25.72 4.57
N SER A 4 15.07 -25.83 4.98
CA SER A 4 13.96 -26.14 4.08
C SER A 4 13.58 -24.90 3.28
N ALA A 5 13.93 -24.89 2.00
CA ALA A 5 13.43 -23.94 1.02
C ALA A 5 11.94 -24.23 0.74
N PHE A 6 11.08 -23.23 0.95
CA PHE A 6 9.67 -23.31 0.59
C PHE A 6 9.52 -23.39 -0.93
N HIS A 7 9.19 -24.56 -1.43
CA HIS A 7 8.80 -24.77 -2.84
C HIS A 7 7.31 -24.46 -2.99
N ILE A 8 6.98 -23.42 -3.75
CA ILE A 8 5.61 -23.16 -4.20
C ILE A 8 5.38 -24.03 -5.45
N PRO A 9 4.47 -25.00 -5.44
CA PRO A 9 4.24 -25.85 -6.62
C PRO A 9 3.52 -25.04 -7.71
N VAL A 10 4.25 -24.67 -8.73
CA VAL A 10 3.66 -24.16 -9.99
C VAL A 10 2.99 -25.34 -10.70
N SER A 11 1.68 -25.23 -10.97
CA SER A 11 0.95 -26.32 -11.62
C SER A 11 1.55 -26.66 -12.99
N ARG A 12 1.73 -27.95 -13.27
CA ARG A 12 2.31 -28.44 -14.56
C ARG A 12 1.59 -27.88 -15.80
N ARG A 13 0.29 -27.60 -15.70
CA ARG A 13 -0.49 -26.98 -16.79
C ARG A 13 -0.08 -25.54 -17.09
N ARG A 14 0.33 -24.77 -16.07
CA ARG A 14 0.81 -23.39 -16.25
C ARG A 14 2.23 -23.38 -16.82
N LEU A 15 3.06 -24.34 -16.40
CA LEU A 15 4.39 -24.54 -16.97
C LEU A 15 4.34 -24.95 -18.44
N LEU A 16 3.43 -25.88 -18.81
CA LEU A 16 3.28 -26.36 -20.19
C LEU A 16 2.66 -25.31 -21.12
N LYS A 17 1.75 -24.44 -20.64
CA LYS A 17 1.26 -23.28 -21.42
C LYS A 17 2.39 -22.28 -21.68
N ASN A 18 3.24 -22.03 -20.70
CA ASN A 18 4.38 -21.13 -20.88
C ASN A 18 5.50 -21.74 -21.74
N MET A 19 5.67 -23.08 -21.74
CA MET A 19 6.67 -23.76 -22.58
C MET A 19 6.21 -23.92 -24.04
N SER A 20 4.92 -24.05 -24.31
CA SER A 20 4.41 -24.11 -25.69
C SER A 20 4.46 -22.75 -26.42
N VAL A 21 4.50 -21.64 -25.66
CA VAL A 21 4.72 -20.30 -26.24
C VAL A 21 6.21 -20.06 -26.52
N VAL A 22 7.13 -20.63 -25.73
CA VAL A 22 8.58 -20.48 -25.93
C VAL A 22 9.07 -21.23 -27.18
N SER A 23 8.45 -22.35 -27.59
CA SER A 23 8.89 -23.11 -28.77
C SER A 23 8.46 -22.53 -30.13
N ALA A 24 7.46 -21.63 -30.15
CA ALA A 24 7.03 -20.94 -31.35
C ALA A 24 7.70 -19.58 -31.59
N GLY A 25 8.44 -19.06 -30.58
CA GLY A 25 9.01 -17.72 -30.59
C GLY A 25 10.40 -17.59 -31.19
N PHE A 26 11.06 -18.69 -31.62
CA PHE A 26 12.45 -18.63 -32.09
C PHE A 26 12.64 -18.31 -33.58
N THR A 27 11.59 -17.97 -34.30
CA THR A 27 11.71 -17.73 -35.75
C THR A 27 11.20 -16.40 -36.27
N LEU A 28 10.79 -15.47 -35.37
CA LEU A 28 10.43 -14.11 -35.80
C LEU A 28 11.01 -13.08 -34.85
N PRO A 29 11.69 -12.02 -35.32
CA PRO A 29 12.05 -10.88 -34.50
C PRO A 29 10.80 -10.03 -34.28
N GLY A 30 10.08 -10.30 -33.21
CA GLY A 30 8.87 -9.60 -32.78
C GLY A 30 8.31 -10.33 -31.58
N TYR A 31 8.67 -9.89 -30.40
CA TYR A 31 8.01 -10.31 -29.17
C TYR A 31 6.53 -9.96 -29.29
N LEU A 32 5.66 -10.95 -29.41
CA LEU A 32 4.28 -10.80 -28.98
C LEU A 32 4.34 -10.67 -27.44
N ALA A 33 4.54 -9.47 -26.94
CA ALA A 33 4.22 -9.16 -25.57
C ALA A 33 2.74 -9.53 -25.42
N GLU A 34 2.44 -10.54 -24.60
CA GLU A 34 1.07 -10.83 -24.22
C GLU A 34 0.52 -9.51 -23.66
N ALA A 35 -0.55 -9.00 -24.28
CA ALA A 35 -1.09 -7.70 -23.90
C ALA A 35 -1.48 -7.75 -22.42
N ILE A 36 -0.78 -6.97 -21.61
CA ILE A 36 -1.07 -6.88 -20.17
C ILE A 36 -2.40 -6.17 -20.02
N THR A 37 -3.37 -6.82 -19.39
CA THR A 37 -4.68 -6.23 -19.13
C THR A 37 -4.56 -5.12 -18.10
N LEU A 38 -4.82 -3.88 -18.51
CA LEU A 38 -4.79 -2.72 -17.64
C LEU A 38 -5.99 -2.74 -16.68
N THR A 39 -5.76 -2.39 -15.42
CA THR A 39 -6.83 -2.32 -14.43
C THR A 39 -7.81 -1.21 -14.79
N PRO A 40 -9.13 -1.47 -14.88
CA PRO A 40 -10.12 -0.46 -15.21
C PRO A 40 -10.30 0.55 -14.08
N ALA A 41 -10.44 1.83 -14.43
CA ALA A 41 -10.81 2.87 -13.48
C ALA A 41 -12.31 2.77 -13.14
N GLN A 42 -12.64 2.95 -11.86
CA GLN A 42 -14.03 3.05 -11.40
C GLN A 42 -14.19 4.21 -10.44
N ALA A 43 -15.44 4.63 -10.22
CA ALA A 43 -15.76 5.68 -9.27
C ALA A 43 -15.28 5.32 -7.85
N GLN A 44 -14.69 6.28 -7.16
CA GLN A 44 -14.29 6.15 -5.75
C GLN A 44 -15.47 5.80 -4.84
N GLY A 45 -16.67 6.24 -5.21
CA GLY A 45 -17.84 6.14 -4.38
C GLY A 45 -17.88 7.20 -3.25
N PRO A 46 -19.01 7.27 -2.52
CA PRO A 46 -19.20 8.28 -1.49
C PRO A 46 -18.60 7.93 -0.13
N PHE A 47 -18.10 6.71 0.06
CA PHE A 47 -17.68 6.19 1.36
C PHE A 47 -16.15 6.19 1.56
N TYR A 48 -15.40 6.91 0.76
CA TYR A 48 -14.01 7.18 1.09
C TYR A 48 -13.98 8.08 2.33
N PRO A 49 -13.21 7.73 3.39
CA PRO A 49 -13.21 8.50 4.62
C PRO A 49 -12.79 9.95 4.37
N LEU A 50 -13.49 10.89 5.01
CA LEU A 50 -13.04 12.27 5.07
C LEU A 50 -11.70 12.32 5.80
N ILE A 51 -10.94 13.39 5.57
CA ILE A 51 -9.57 13.50 6.10
C ILE A 51 -9.50 13.37 7.62
N ASP A 52 -10.52 13.90 8.31
CA ASP A 52 -10.63 13.85 9.76
C ASP A 52 -11.15 12.52 10.30
N ASP A 53 -11.73 11.69 9.43
CA ASP A 53 -12.26 10.36 9.73
C ASP A 53 -11.26 9.23 9.42
N ILE A 54 -10.13 9.54 8.78
CA ILE A 54 -9.08 8.54 8.52
C ILE A 54 -8.50 8.08 9.86
N PRO A 55 -8.57 6.77 10.20
CA PRO A 55 -8.09 6.29 11.48
C PRO A 55 -6.61 6.57 11.68
N LEU A 56 -6.20 6.75 12.92
CA LEU A 56 -4.79 6.85 13.27
C LEU A 56 -4.06 5.53 12.99
N ASP A 57 -4.71 4.43 13.33
CA ASP A 57 -4.34 3.08 12.93
C ASP A 57 -4.92 2.82 11.55
N LYS A 58 -4.08 2.96 10.56
CA LYS A 58 -4.41 2.79 9.15
C LYS A 58 -3.39 1.90 8.44
N ASP A 59 -2.88 0.96 9.18
CA ASP A 59 -1.98 -0.05 8.62
C ASP A 59 -2.71 -1.04 7.69
N ASN A 60 -2.13 -2.16 7.40
CA ASN A 60 -2.70 -3.17 6.52
C ASN A 60 -3.47 -4.29 7.25
N ASP A 61 -3.74 -4.15 8.54
CA ASP A 61 -4.60 -5.05 9.32
C ASP A 61 -5.90 -4.34 9.75
N LEU A 62 -6.94 -4.45 8.94
CA LEU A 62 -8.23 -3.82 9.21
C LEU A 62 -9.08 -4.61 10.22
N VAL A 63 -8.66 -5.83 10.59
CA VAL A 63 -9.41 -6.72 11.49
C VAL A 63 -9.16 -6.38 12.95
N LYS A 64 -8.00 -5.81 13.25
CA LYS A 64 -7.59 -5.44 14.60
C LYS A 64 -7.12 -3.99 14.65
N ILE A 65 -7.78 -3.20 15.46
CA ILE A 65 -7.33 -1.85 15.81
C ILE A 65 -6.40 -1.96 17.02
N ASP A 66 -5.21 -1.35 16.97
CA ASP A 66 -4.10 -1.57 17.91
C ASP A 66 -4.49 -1.52 19.40
N ASP A 67 -5.29 -0.54 19.80
CA ASP A 67 -5.69 -0.34 21.21
C ASP A 67 -6.95 -1.13 21.61
N HIS A 68 -7.57 -1.88 20.68
CA HIS A 68 -8.76 -2.66 20.97
C HIS A 68 -8.42 -4.05 21.49
N LEU A 69 -9.11 -4.49 22.54
CA LEU A 69 -8.97 -5.84 23.11
C LEU A 69 -9.61 -6.93 22.25
N THR A 70 -10.60 -6.55 21.44
CA THR A 70 -11.36 -7.44 20.57
C THR A 70 -11.07 -7.12 19.10
N MET A 71 -11.13 -8.17 18.28
CA MET A 71 -11.04 -8.04 16.82
C MET A 71 -12.43 -7.84 16.21
N ALA A 72 -12.47 -7.29 15.02
CA ALA A 72 -13.66 -7.22 14.20
C ALA A 72 -14.22 -8.62 13.89
N SER A 73 -15.55 -8.74 13.83
CA SER A 73 -16.22 -10.01 13.60
C SER A 73 -16.53 -10.23 12.12
N GLY A 74 -16.29 -11.46 11.63
CA GLY A 74 -16.57 -11.83 10.24
C GLY A 74 -15.62 -12.88 9.69
N VAL A 75 -15.70 -13.11 8.38
CA VAL A 75 -14.74 -13.97 7.68
C VAL A 75 -13.48 -13.16 7.40
N VAL A 76 -12.36 -13.55 8.01
CA VAL A 76 -11.08 -12.89 7.76
C VAL A 76 -10.64 -13.17 6.32
N THR A 77 -10.28 -12.11 5.62
CA THR A 77 -9.90 -12.16 4.21
C THR A 77 -8.49 -11.59 4.03
N HIS A 78 -7.61 -12.40 3.46
CA HIS A 78 -6.24 -12.00 3.14
C HIS A 78 -6.15 -11.65 1.65
N VAL A 79 -5.78 -10.42 1.36
CA VAL A 79 -5.58 -9.96 -0.01
C VAL A 79 -4.11 -9.59 -0.19
N SER A 80 -3.50 -10.11 -1.24
CA SER A 80 -2.12 -9.78 -1.60
C SER A 80 -2.00 -9.60 -3.11
N GLY A 81 -0.94 -8.96 -3.55
CA GLY A 81 -0.67 -8.75 -4.96
C GLY A 81 0.50 -7.82 -5.18
N ARG A 82 0.58 -7.29 -6.36
CA ARG A 82 1.63 -6.33 -6.76
C ARG A 82 1.01 -5.14 -7.46
N ILE A 83 1.67 -4.01 -7.33
CA ILE A 83 1.44 -2.85 -8.19
C ILE A 83 2.44 -2.92 -9.32
N LEU A 84 1.93 -2.98 -10.54
CA LEU A 84 2.70 -3.08 -11.77
C LEU A 84 2.48 -1.83 -12.64
N ASP A 85 3.50 -1.44 -13.39
CA ASP A 85 3.37 -0.41 -14.40
C ASP A 85 2.69 -0.98 -15.67
N ARG A 86 2.46 -0.14 -16.68
CA ARG A 86 1.87 -0.55 -17.96
C ARG A 86 2.67 -1.62 -18.73
N ASN A 87 3.91 -1.82 -18.37
CA ASN A 87 4.81 -2.81 -18.99
C ASN A 87 4.97 -4.08 -18.14
N GLY A 88 4.27 -4.15 -16.98
CA GLY A 88 4.34 -5.28 -16.05
C GLY A 88 5.51 -5.23 -15.07
N ASN A 89 6.24 -4.12 -15.01
CA ASN A 89 7.31 -3.97 -14.04
C ASN A 89 6.75 -3.59 -12.67
N PRO A 90 7.33 -4.10 -11.56
CA PRO A 90 6.88 -3.75 -10.23
C PRO A 90 7.13 -2.28 -9.92
N VAL A 91 6.15 -1.62 -9.29
CA VAL A 91 6.23 -0.22 -8.88
C VAL A 91 6.56 -0.15 -7.40
N ARG A 92 7.73 0.41 -7.08
CA ARG A 92 8.13 0.74 -5.72
C ARG A 92 7.51 2.07 -5.29
N GLY A 93 7.14 2.19 -4.00
CA GLY A 93 6.67 3.45 -3.42
C GLY A 93 5.25 3.84 -3.86
N ALA A 94 4.47 2.90 -4.40
CA ALA A 94 3.05 3.10 -4.61
C ALA A 94 2.32 3.03 -3.28
N LEU A 95 1.49 4.03 -2.97
CA LEU A 95 0.57 3.99 -1.84
C LEU A 95 -0.68 3.23 -2.28
N VAL A 96 -0.97 2.13 -1.61
CA VAL A 96 -2.16 1.30 -1.82
C VAL A 96 -3.11 1.54 -0.65
N GLU A 97 -4.33 1.93 -0.95
CA GLU A 97 -5.40 2.16 0.02
C GLU A 97 -6.52 1.17 -0.23
N LEU A 98 -7.05 0.61 0.85
CA LEU A 98 -8.18 -0.31 0.84
C LEU A 98 -9.25 0.23 1.78
N TRP A 99 -10.51 0.33 1.30
CA TRP A 99 -11.66 0.61 2.15
C TRP A 99 -12.89 -0.17 1.68
N HIS A 100 -13.74 -0.54 2.60
CA HIS A 100 -14.96 -1.27 2.30
C HIS A 100 -15.89 -1.34 3.52
N ALA A 101 -17.10 -1.79 3.30
CA ALA A 101 -18.08 -2.04 4.35
C ALA A 101 -17.66 -3.22 5.26
N ASP A 102 -18.10 -3.22 6.50
CA ASP A 102 -17.96 -4.34 7.42
C ASP A 102 -18.75 -5.58 6.97
N ARG A 103 -18.79 -6.64 7.78
CA ARG A 103 -19.54 -7.87 7.49
C ARG A 103 -21.04 -7.68 7.31
N LEU A 104 -21.62 -6.58 7.83
CA LEU A 104 -23.03 -6.25 7.75
C LEU A 104 -23.39 -5.36 6.55
N GLY A 105 -22.40 -4.90 5.80
CA GLY A 105 -22.58 -3.95 4.70
C GLY A 105 -22.57 -2.49 5.15
N GLU A 106 -22.13 -2.22 6.38
CA GLU A 106 -22.04 -0.88 6.93
C GLU A 106 -20.61 -0.32 6.81
N TYR A 107 -20.49 0.91 6.34
CA TYR A 107 -19.22 1.62 6.33
C TYR A 107 -18.98 2.28 7.69
N THR A 108 -17.77 2.16 8.20
CA THR A 108 -17.34 2.81 9.45
C THR A 108 -17.41 4.33 9.33
N TYR A 109 -17.12 4.82 8.13
CA TYR A 109 -17.20 6.25 7.78
C TYR A 109 -18.44 6.48 6.94
N SER A 110 -19.30 7.39 7.40
CA SER A 110 -20.48 7.80 6.66
C SER A 110 -20.24 9.11 5.92
N THR A 111 -21.13 9.45 4.99
CA THR A 111 -21.14 10.79 4.37
C THR A 111 -21.52 11.90 5.36
N ASN A 112 -22.02 11.53 6.54
CA ASN A 112 -22.24 12.42 7.67
C ASN A 112 -21.03 12.39 8.61
N PRO A 113 -20.64 13.53 9.19
CA PRO A 113 -19.57 13.55 10.17
C PRO A 113 -19.84 12.62 11.35
N GLY A 114 -18.83 11.85 11.75
CA GLY A 114 -18.85 10.98 12.91
C GLY A 114 -18.99 9.47 12.58
N PRO A 115 -18.74 8.62 13.60
CA PRO A 115 -18.76 7.17 13.44
C PRO A 115 -20.18 6.66 13.16
N ASN A 116 -20.28 5.65 12.28
CA ASN A 116 -21.53 4.96 12.02
C ASN A 116 -21.86 3.99 13.18
N PRO A 117 -22.92 4.20 13.98
CA PRO A 117 -23.22 3.36 15.14
C PRO A 117 -23.67 1.94 14.76
N ARG A 118 -23.95 1.66 13.49
CA ARG A 118 -24.33 0.33 12.99
C ARG A 118 -23.14 -0.49 12.52
N ALA A 119 -22.01 0.15 12.25
CA ALA A 119 -20.80 -0.54 11.86
C ALA A 119 -20.13 -1.24 13.04
N ASP A 120 -19.36 -2.28 12.76
CA ASP A 120 -18.54 -2.96 13.77
C ASP A 120 -17.46 -1.99 14.30
N PRO A 121 -17.49 -1.61 15.59
CA PRO A 121 -16.56 -0.64 16.16
C PRO A 121 -15.10 -1.16 16.23
N ASN A 122 -14.89 -2.46 16.02
CA ASN A 122 -13.56 -3.06 16.00
C ASN A 122 -12.99 -3.21 14.57
N PHE A 123 -13.76 -2.83 13.55
CA PHE A 123 -13.34 -2.87 12.15
C PHE A 123 -12.76 -1.51 11.74
N ALA A 124 -11.50 -1.47 11.33
CA ALA A 124 -10.87 -0.21 10.93
C ALA A 124 -11.50 0.43 9.69
N GLY A 125 -12.08 -0.39 8.79
CA GLY A 125 -12.80 0.07 7.59
C GLY A 125 -11.93 0.69 6.51
N PHE A 126 -10.70 1.09 6.85
CA PHE A 126 -9.73 1.72 5.96
C PHE A 126 -8.32 1.29 6.35
N GLY A 127 -7.46 1.02 5.37
CA GLY A 127 -6.06 0.71 5.60
C GLY A 127 -5.17 1.15 4.44
N GLN A 128 -3.88 1.25 4.71
CA GLN A 128 -2.87 1.68 3.76
C GLN A 128 -1.67 0.72 3.73
N PHE A 129 -1.05 0.59 2.58
CA PHE A 129 0.20 -0.13 2.39
C PHE A 129 1.09 0.60 1.39
N LEU A 130 2.37 0.66 1.66
CA LEU A 130 3.33 1.24 0.75
C LEU A 130 4.22 0.17 0.15
N THR A 131 4.29 0.08 -1.18
CA THR A 131 5.00 -0.99 -1.86
C THR A 131 6.52 -0.83 -1.80
N GLY A 132 7.21 -1.97 -1.58
CA GLY A 132 8.66 -2.09 -1.72
C GLY A 132 9.12 -2.30 -3.17
N SER A 133 10.38 -2.68 -3.37
CA SER A 133 11.00 -2.88 -4.69
C SER A 133 10.33 -3.97 -5.55
N SER A 134 9.66 -4.92 -4.92
CA SER A 134 8.90 -5.97 -5.62
C SER A 134 7.50 -5.53 -6.07
N GLY A 135 7.08 -4.31 -5.73
CA GLY A 135 5.71 -3.83 -5.94
C GLY A 135 4.66 -4.54 -5.08
N ALA A 136 5.06 -5.46 -4.21
CA ALA A 136 4.14 -6.28 -3.43
C ALA A 136 3.39 -5.48 -2.37
N TYR A 137 2.12 -5.83 -2.16
CA TYR A 137 1.28 -5.36 -1.07
C TYR A 137 0.51 -6.52 -0.45
N ARG A 138 -0.03 -6.30 0.75
CA ARG A 138 -0.91 -7.24 1.45
C ARG A 138 -1.83 -6.51 2.41
N PHE A 139 -3.04 -7.05 2.58
CA PHE A 139 -3.99 -6.62 3.60
C PHE A 139 -4.59 -7.84 4.30
N ARG A 140 -4.85 -7.70 5.59
CA ARG A 140 -5.70 -8.57 6.37
C ARG A 140 -6.97 -7.79 6.71
N THR A 141 -8.12 -8.26 6.23
CA THR A 141 -9.38 -7.57 6.36
C THR A 141 -10.54 -8.54 6.54
N LEU A 142 -11.77 -8.08 6.43
CA LEU A 142 -12.97 -8.90 6.47
C LEU A 142 -13.56 -9.07 5.07
N LYS A 143 -14.30 -10.15 4.87
CA LYS A 143 -15.24 -10.26 3.76
C LYS A 143 -16.35 -9.23 3.95
N PRO A 144 -16.53 -8.26 3.02
CA PRO A 144 -17.55 -7.24 3.16
C PRO A 144 -18.96 -7.83 3.16
N GLY A 145 -19.85 -7.24 3.90
CA GLY A 145 -21.29 -7.42 3.72
C GLY A 145 -21.77 -6.85 2.39
N ILE A 146 -22.97 -7.21 2.01
CA ILE A 146 -23.67 -6.65 0.84
C ILE A 146 -24.58 -5.53 1.33
N TYR A 147 -24.61 -4.42 0.62
CA TYR A 147 -25.60 -3.37 0.82
C TYR A 147 -26.44 -3.13 -0.44
N PRO A 148 -27.64 -2.54 -0.32
CA PRO A 148 -28.59 -2.47 -1.43
C PRO A 148 -28.03 -1.85 -2.70
N GLY A 149 -28.25 -2.51 -3.82
CA GLY A 149 -27.89 -2.03 -5.16
C GLY A 149 -26.45 -2.32 -5.59
N ARG A 150 -25.65 -3.02 -4.75
CA ARG A 150 -24.26 -3.30 -5.08
C ARG A 150 -23.90 -4.77 -4.85
N ALA A 151 -23.06 -5.30 -5.69
CA ALA A 151 -22.36 -6.55 -5.43
C ALA A 151 -21.30 -6.39 -4.32
N ARG A 152 -20.88 -7.49 -3.73
CA ARG A 152 -19.78 -7.51 -2.76
C ARG A 152 -18.48 -7.01 -3.40
N HIS A 153 -17.86 -5.99 -2.81
CA HIS A 153 -16.68 -5.38 -3.39
C HIS A 153 -15.73 -4.78 -2.36
N PHE A 154 -14.48 -4.65 -2.76
CA PHE A 154 -13.48 -3.79 -2.16
C PHE A 154 -13.32 -2.52 -2.98
N HIS A 155 -13.07 -1.40 -2.34
CA HIS A 155 -12.58 -0.19 -2.98
C HIS A 155 -11.05 -0.11 -2.84
N TRP A 156 -10.41 0.33 -3.89
CA TRP A 156 -8.96 0.53 -3.96
C TRP A 156 -8.63 1.94 -4.39
N GLY A 157 -7.64 2.52 -3.70
CA GLY A 157 -6.98 3.75 -4.10
C GLY A 157 -5.50 3.48 -4.33
N ILE A 158 -4.99 3.78 -5.51
CA ILE A 158 -3.57 3.61 -5.82
C ILE A 158 -2.98 4.96 -6.21
N THR A 159 -2.01 5.43 -5.44
CA THR A 159 -1.24 6.62 -5.76
C THR A 159 0.18 6.20 -6.12
N LEU A 160 0.54 6.37 -7.38
CA LEU A 160 1.86 6.03 -7.87
C LEU A 160 2.87 7.14 -7.55
N PRO A 161 4.17 6.81 -7.42
CA PRO A 161 5.21 7.80 -7.22
C PRO A 161 5.16 8.90 -8.27
N GLY A 162 5.27 10.15 -7.82
CA GLY A 162 5.19 11.34 -8.67
C GLY A 162 3.79 11.72 -9.17
N GLN A 163 2.76 10.92 -8.87
CA GLN A 163 1.38 11.23 -9.22
C GLN A 163 0.69 11.96 -8.06
N GLN A 164 -0.05 13.03 -8.39
CA GLN A 164 -0.86 13.76 -7.41
C GLN A 164 -2.28 13.20 -7.30
N ARG A 165 -2.72 12.45 -8.30
CA ARG A 165 -4.06 11.89 -8.35
C ARG A 165 -4.03 10.42 -7.99
N ARG A 166 -4.93 10.03 -7.07
CA ARG A 166 -5.23 8.66 -6.77
C ARG A 166 -6.02 8.04 -7.92
N PHE A 167 -5.60 6.87 -8.37
CA PHE A 167 -6.38 6.00 -9.23
C PHE A 167 -7.37 5.24 -8.34
N SER A 168 -8.65 5.23 -8.69
CA SER A 168 -9.68 4.50 -7.96
C SER A 168 -10.23 3.37 -8.81
N THR A 169 -10.43 2.21 -8.17
CA THR A 169 -11.07 1.05 -8.77
C THR A 169 -11.75 0.21 -7.69
N GLN A 170 -12.41 -0.86 -8.10
CA GLN A 170 -13.04 -1.82 -7.20
C GLN A 170 -12.72 -3.24 -7.65
N THR A 171 -12.74 -4.20 -6.71
CA THR A 171 -12.66 -5.63 -7.02
C THR A 171 -13.84 -6.37 -6.42
N TYR A 172 -14.28 -7.43 -7.09
CA TYR A 172 -15.53 -8.13 -6.82
C TYR A 172 -15.28 -9.61 -6.56
N TRP A 173 -16.23 -10.29 -5.91
CA TRP A 173 -16.14 -11.73 -5.67
C TRP A 173 -16.64 -12.52 -6.87
N LYS A 174 -15.83 -13.47 -7.35
CA LYS A 174 -16.27 -14.41 -8.39
C LYS A 174 -17.39 -15.30 -7.85
N GLY A 175 -18.46 -15.42 -8.64
CA GLY A 175 -19.64 -16.21 -8.28
C GLY A 175 -20.65 -15.48 -7.39
N GLU A 176 -20.46 -14.19 -7.10
CA GLU A 176 -21.47 -13.38 -6.45
C GLU A 176 -22.60 -13.05 -7.45
N ALA A 177 -23.84 -13.46 -7.11
CA ALA A 177 -24.99 -13.33 -8.02
C ALA A 177 -25.28 -11.86 -8.38
N LEU A 178 -25.00 -10.92 -7.48
CA LEU A 178 -25.23 -9.50 -7.72
C LEU A 178 -24.25 -8.87 -8.73
N ASN A 179 -23.18 -9.58 -9.13
CA ASN A 179 -22.28 -9.09 -10.18
C ASN A 179 -23.02 -8.83 -11.49
N ASP A 180 -24.05 -9.63 -11.81
CA ASP A 180 -24.82 -9.49 -13.04
C ASP A 180 -25.67 -8.20 -13.08
N SER A 181 -25.98 -7.63 -11.91
CA SER A 181 -26.81 -6.43 -11.76
C SER A 181 -26.05 -5.22 -11.21
N ASP A 182 -24.77 -5.36 -10.83
CA ASP A 182 -23.97 -4.23 -10.32
C ASP A 182 -23.68 -3.23 -11.44
N PHE A 183 -24.24 -2.03 -11.33
CA PHE A 183 -24.16 -1.03 -12.39
C PHE A 183 -22.75 -0.51 -12.64
N LEU A 184 -21.87 -0.45 -11.60
CA LEU A 184 -20.50 -0.02 -11.77
C LEU A 184 -19.64 -1.11 -12.41
N LEU A 185 -19.79 -2.36 -12.02
CA LEU A 185 -19.11 -3.48 -12.65
C LEU A 185 -19.48 -3.60 -14.12
N ASN A 186 -20.78 -3.51 -14.43
CA ASN A 186 -21.30 -3.66 -15.79
C ASN A 186 -21.15 -2.42 -16.67
N SER A 187 -20.69 -1.29 -16.11
CA SER A 187 -20.31 -0.11 -16.90
C SER A 187 -18.95 -0.29 -17.61
N ILE A 188 -18.17 -1.31 -17.27
CA ILE A 188 -16.88 -1.59 -17.89
C ILE A 188 -17.16 -2.33 -19.20
N GLY A 189 -16.93 -1.65 -20.31
CA GLY A 189 -17.21 -2.21 -21.67
C GLY A 189 -16.20 -3.25 -22.12
N ASP A 190 -14.96 -3.19 -21.63
CA ASP A 190 -13.91 -4.16 -21.94
C ASP A 190 -14.04 -5.39 -21.03
N THR A 191 -14.30 -6.53 -21.63
CA THR A 191 -14.54 -7.79 -20.90
C THR A 191 -13.29 -8.27 -20.17
N GLU A 192 -12.11 -8.13 -20.75
CA GLU A 192 -10.86 -8.56 -20.12
C GLU A 192 -10.56 -7.71 -18.90
N GLN A 193 -10.72 -6.40 -19.00
CA GLN A 193 -10.58 -5.48 -17.86
C GLN A 193 -11.61 -5.77 -16.79
N ARG A 194 -12.88 -5.98 -17.16
CA ARG A 194 -13.93 -6.35 -16.19
C ARG A 194 -13.61 -7.64 -15.48
N ASP A 195 -13.19 -8.68 -16.20
CA ASP A 195 -12.90 -9.98 -15.62
C ASP A 195 -11.64 -9.95 -14.73
N SER A 196 -10.68 -9.05 -15.00
CA SER A 196 -9.46 -8.88 -14.21
C SER A 196 -9.69 -8.41 -12.77
N ILE A 197 -10.85 -7.81 -12.49
CA ILE A 197 -11.26 -7.31 -11.18
C ILE A 197 -12.29 -8.20 -10.48
N ILE A 198 -12.70 -9.32 -11.10
CA ILE A 198 -13.59 -10.33 -10.48
C ILE A 198 -12.72 -11.46 -9.92
N LEU A 199 -12.49 -11.44 -8.62
CA LEU A 199 -11.48 -12.25 -7.95
C LEU A 199 -12.04 -13.57 -7.41
N ALA A 200 -11.30 -14.65 -7.58
CA ALA A 200 -11.58 -15.93 -6.95
C ALA A 200 -10.93 -15.98 -5.57
N PHE A 201 -11.73 -16.31 -4.55
CA PHE A 201 -11.27 -16.50 -3.18
C PHE A 201 -11.19 -17.98 -2.85
N SER A 202 -10.19 -18.38 -2.11
CA SER A 202 -9.98 -19.74 -1.63
C SER A 202 -9.83 -19.76 -0.10
N LYS A 203 -10.29 -20.85 0.54
CA LYS A 203 -10.11 -21.03 1.98
C LYS A 203 -8.63 -21.10 2.33
N VAL A 204 -8.27 -20.55 3.49
CA VAL A 204 -6.92 -20.70 4.06
C VAL A 204 -6.84 -22.07 4.74
N PRO A 205 -5.95 -22.97 4.30
CA PRO A 205 -5.81 -24.29 4.91
C PRO A 205 -5.29 -24.21 6.35
N GLY A 206 -5.80 -25.08 7.23
CA GLY A 206 -5.26 -25.25 8.58
C GLY A 206 -5.71 -24.20 9.60
N THR A 207 -6.58 -23.26 9.23
CA THR A 207 -7.17 -22.32 10.18
C THR A 207 -8.36 -22.95 10.91
N THR A 208 -8.49 -22.67 12.21
CA THR A 208 -9.66 -23.10 13.02
C THR A 208 -10.87 -22.21 12.80
N THR A 209 -10.65 -21.00 12.28
CA THR A 209 -11.65 -20.02 11.88
C THR A 209 -11.82 -20.04 10.37
N LEU A 210 -13.00 -19.64 9.89
CA LEU A 210 -13.20 -19.49 8.45
C LEU A 210 -12.43 -18.26 7.94
N GLU A 211 -11.34 -18.54 7.22
CA GLU A 211 -10.53 -17.52 6.57
C GLU A 211 -10.46 -17.77 5.06
N GLU A 212 -10.42 -16.71 4.28
CA GLU A 212 -10.26 -16.79 2.83
C GLU A 212 -9.10 -15.92 2.35
N ARG A 213 -8.57 -16.24 1.18
CA ARG A 213 -7.48 -15.48 0.56
C ARG A 213 -7.65 -15.34 -0.93
N THR A 214 -7.10 -14.26 -1.45
CA THR A 214 -6.97 -14.01 -2.89
C THR A 214 -5.67 -13.31 -3.21
N THR A 215 -5.33 -13.29 -4.49
CA THR A 215 -4.21 -12.50 -5.02
C THR A 215 -4.72 -11.69 -6.20
N TRP A 216 -4.36 -10.40 -6.23
CA TRP A 216 -4.72 -9.48 -7.30
C TRP A 216 -3.58 -8.53 -7.61
N ASP A 217 -3.13 -8.51 -8.85
CA ASP A 217 -2.13 -7.56 -9.34
C ASP A 217 -2.86 -6.36 -9.98
N PHE A 218 -2.55 -5.16 -9.52
CA PHE A 218 -2.97 -3.93 -10.15
C PHE A 218 -1.99 -3.58 -11.27
N VAL A 219 -2.51 -3.31 -12.46
CA VAL A 219 -1.71 -2.87 -13.61
C VAL A 219 -2.08 -1.44 -13.95
N SER A 220 -1.11 -0.56 -13.81
CA SER A 220 -1.26 0.88 -14.08
C SER A 220 -1.37 1.20 -15.56
N HIS A 221 -2.12 2.24 -15.89
CA HIS A 221 -2.13 2.85 -17.22
C HIS A 221 -0.84 3.65 -17.54
N PHE A 222 -0.01 3.85 -16.53
CA PHE A 222 1.22 4.64 -16.61
C PHE A 222 2.42 3.81 -16.17
N THR A 223 3.55 4.08 -16.77
CA THR A 223 4.85 3.80 -16.16
C THR A 223 5.18 5.03 -15.32
N PRO A 224 5.27 4.92 -13.98
CA PRO A 224 5.70 6.04 -13.17
C PRO A 224 7.09 6.44 -13.66
N VAL A 225 7.24 7.70 -14.00
CA VAL A 225 8.57 8.27 -14.09
C VAL A 225 9.02 8.32 -12.64
N GLU A 226 9.91 7.41 -12.24
CA GLU A 226 10.65 7.64 -11.01
C GLU A 226 11.20 9.05 -11.13
N PRO A 227 10.87 9.95 -10.18
CA PRO A 227 11.45 11.27 -10.24
C PRO A 227 12.94 11.01 -10.36
N ALA A 228 13.55 11.51 -11.44
CA ALA A 228 14.98 11.47 -11.62
C ALA A 228 15.57 12.28 -10.48
N TYR A 229 15.74 11.63 -9.34
CA TYR A 229 16.60 12.13 -8.28
C TYR A 229 18.02 11.85 -8.75
N PRO A 230 18.73 12.85 -9.27
CA PRO A 230 20.12 12.65 -9.64
C PRO A 230 20.86 12.29 -8.34
N GLY A 231 21.09 11.02 -8.12
CA GLY A 231 21.83 10.52 -6.98
C GLY A 231 21.14 10.60 -5.61
N SER A 232 19.83 10.69 -5.53
CA SER A 232 19.10 10.57 -4.26
C SER A 232 18.09 9.43 -4.31
N GLY A 233 18.25 8.44 -3.45
CA GLY A 233 17.23 7.41 -3.19
C GLY A 233 16.41 7.81 -1.98
N GLY A 234 15.08 7.71 -2.06
CA GLY A 234 14.23 7.81 -0.88
C GLY A 234 14.26 6.47 -0.12
N LEU A 235 14.74 6.49 1.12
CA LEU A 235 14.55 5.38 2.04
C LEU A 235 13.20 5.57 2.74
N MET A 236 12.27 4.69 2.44
CA MET A 236 11.01 4.67 3.16
C MET A 236 11.21 4.01 4.52
N ILE A 237 10.63 4.65 5.53
CA ILE A 237 10.74 4.22 6.91
C ILE A 237 9.54 3.36 7.23
N GLU A 238 9.80 2.11 7.56
CA GLU A 238 8.81 1.26 8.21
C GLU A 238 8.72 1.64 9.69
N GLY A 239 7.94 2.66 9.99
CA GLY A 239 7.57 3.06 11.34
C GLY A 239 8.62 3.89 12.11
N ALA A 240 8.18 5.01 12.65
CA ALA A 240 8.93 5.76 13.66
C ALA A 240 8.68 5.12 15.04
N LYS A 241 9.74 4.71 15.74
CA LYS A 241 9.63 4.16 17.11
C LYS A 241 9.69 5.27 18.14
N ALA A 242 8.85 5.18 19.19
CA ALA A 242 8.98 6.05 20.34
C ALA A 242 10.37 5.90 20.98
N ALA A 243 11.03 7.03 21.25
CA ALA A 243 12.39 7.08 21.81
C ALA A 243 12.43 7.75 23.19
N GLY A 244 11.31 7.72 23.93
CA GLY A 244 11.21 8.35 25.24
C GLY A 244 10.93 9.84 25.18
N SER A 245 11.22 10.55 26.28
CA SER A 245 11.06 12.00 26.41
C SER A 245 12.35 12.66 26.86
N VAL A 246 12.61 13.86 26.34
CA VAL A 246 13.70 14.74 26.78
C VAL A 246 13.05 16.07 27.19
N GLU A 247 13.27 16.53 28.41
CA GLU A 247 12.65 17.73 28.95
C GLU A 247 11.13 17.79 28.78
N GLY A 248 10.43 16.66 28.99
CA GLY A 248 8.98 16.54 28.81
C GLY A 248 8.48 16.50 27.37
N ARG A 249 9.37 16.57 26.38
CA ARG A 249 9.04 16.50 24.97
C ARG A 249 9.26 15.09 24.43
N ARG A 250 8.25 14.51 23.79
CA ARG A 250 8.34 13.16 23.22
C ARG A 250 9.28 13.14 22.04
N ARG A 251 10.21 12.18 22.05
CA ARG A 251 11.16 11.91 20.97
C ARG A 251 10.74 10.68 20.16
N PHE A 252 10.97 10.75 18.86
CA PHE A 252 10.81 9.63 17.92
C PHE A 252 12.15 9.34 17.29
N ARG A 253 12.41 8.08 17.08
CA ARG A 253 13.59 7.59 16.38
C ARG A 253 13.21 6.99 15.02
N ILE A 254 13.89 7.42 13.99
CA ILE A 254 13.85 6.89 12.65
C ILE A 254 15.23 6.34 12.35
N SER A 255 15.34 5.05 12.03
CA SER A 255 16.63 4.43 11.73
C SER A 255 16.63 3.93 10.29
N VAL A 256 17.71 4.20 9.55
CA VAL A 256 17.90 3.80 8.17
C VAL A 256 19.30 3.23 7.97
N PRO A 257 19.49 2.33 6.98
CA PRO A 257 20.83 1.93 6.55
C PRO A 257 21.64 3.16 6.15
N ALA A 258 22.89 3.20 6.57
CA ALA A 258 23.84 4.26 6.24
C ALA A 258 25.00 3.71 5.44
N TYR A 259 25.43 4.48 4.44
CA TYR A 259 26.56 4.17 3.58
C TYR A 259 27.57 5.30 3.63
N ARG A 260 28.85 4.95 3.71
CA ARG A 260 29.94 5.92 3.82
C ARG A 260 29.86 7.00 2.76
N GLY A 261 29.93 8.26 3.17
CA GLY A 261 29.93 9.43 2.29
C GLY A 261 28.54 9.84 1.79
N TYR A 262 27.50 9.06 2.06
CA TYR A 262 26.13 9.46 1.73
C TYR A 262 25.63 10.53 2.69
N THR A 263 24.96 11.55 2.16
CA THR A 263 24.36 12.62 2.95
C THR A 263 22.86 12.40 3.05
N TYR A 264 22.35 12.39 4.28
CA TYR A 264 20.95 12.13 4.64
C TYR A 264 20.25 13.41 5.06
N GLU A 265 19.01 13.57 4.64
CA GLU A 265 18.11 14.68 4.99
C GLU A 265 16.76 14.07 5.40
N LEU A 266 16.09 14.66 6.38
CA LEU A 266 14.79 14.21 6.86
C LEU A 266 13.72 15.19 6.43
N TYR A 267 12.67 14.67 5.84
CA TYR A 267 11.52 15.45 5.41
C TYR A 267 10.26 14.97 6.13
N GLY A 268 9.38 15.91 6.46
CA GLY A 268 8.07 15.63 7.02
C GLY A 268 7.00 16.44 6.30
N ASN A 269 5.82 15.84 6.23
CA ASN A 269 4.62 16.53 5.79
C ASN A 269 3.67 16.63 6.98
N PRO A 270 3.25 17.84 7.41
CA PRO A 270 2.17 18.00 8.36
C PRO A 270 0.86 17.46 7.75
N PRO A 271 -0.15 17.10 8.56
CA PRO A 271 -1.32 16.36 8.09
C PRO A 271 -1.94 17.04 6.86
N LEU A 272 -1.99 16.32 5.83
CA LEU A 272 -2.68 16.32 4.51
C LEU A 272 -3.29 17.62 3.92
N ALA A 273 -3.28 18.74 4.60
CA ALA A 273 -3.89 19.97 4.09
C ALA A 273 -3.01 20.75 3.10
N ASN A 274 -1.68 20.51 3.08
CA ASN A 274 -0.76 21.13 2.15
C ASN A 274 0.34 20.14 1.74
N LEU A 275 0.36 19.75 0.50
CA LEU A 275 1.28 18.80 -0.14
C LEU A 275 2.75 19.25 -0.20
N GLY A 276 3.21 20.03 0.77
CA GLY A 276 4.58 20.52 0.85
C GLY A 276 5.43 19.71 1.84
N TRP A 277 6.30 18.86 1.35
CA TRP A 277 7.35 18.25 2.15
C TRP A 277 8.30 19.34 2.65
N LYS A 278 8.52 19.37 3.98
CA LYS A 278 9.44 20.32 4.61
C LYS A 278 10.65 19.58 5.16
N LEU A 279 11.83 20.15 4.94
CA LEU A 279 13.04 19.70 5.60
C LEU A 279 12.87 19.88 7.12
N LEU A 280 13.11 18.79 7.87
CA LEU A 280 12.98 18.79 9.32
C LEU A 280 14.33 18.72 9.99
N PRO A 281 14.56 19.53 11.02
CA PRO A 281 15.74 19.38 11.84
C PRO A 281 15.63 18.11 12.72
N PHE A 282 16.77 17.49 12.99
CA PHE A 282 16.90 16.27 13.78
C PHE A 282 18.12 16.32 14.70
N SER A 283 18.22 15.35 15.58
CA SER A 283 19.42 15.01 16.33
C SER A 283 19.90 13.61 15.95
N LEU A 284 21.17 13.33 16.03
CA LEU A 284 21.76 11.99 15.89
C LEU A 284 21.78 11.19 17.20
N THR A 285 21.47 11.84 18.31
CA THR A 285 21.40 11.22 19.63
C THR A 285 20.07 11.51 20.31
N GLN A 286 19.60 10.61 21.18
CA GLN A 286 18.30 10.72 21.83
C GLN A 286 18.16 12.01 22.66
N GLY A 287 19.21 12.42 23.36
CA GLY A 287 19.24 13.62 24.23
C GLY A 287 19.77 14.89 23.56
N GLY A 288 20.22 14.80 22.31
CA GLY A 288 20.86 15.91 21.62
C GLY A 288 19.91 17.01 21.15
N ALA A 289 20.47 18.18 20.81
CA ALA A 289 19.73 19.27 20.21
C ALA A 289 19.16 18.88 18.84
N ILE A 290 17.93 19.35 18.53
CA ILE A 290 17.28 19.16 17.24
C ILE A 290 17.63 20.35 16.34
N ASP A 291 18.82 20.35 15.79
CA ASP A 291 19.39 21.47 15.04
C ASP A 291 20.08 21.08 13.73
N GLN A 292 20.23 19.77 13.46
CA GLN A 292 20.84 19.28 12.22
C GLN A 292 19.78 19.13 11.12
N ASN A 293 20.09 19.62 9.93
CA ASN A 293 19.24 19.49 8.75
C ASN A 293 19.76 18.45 7.75
N GLN A 294 21.01 18.02 7.92
CA GLN A 294 21.64 16.99 7.10
C GLN A 294 22.74 16.27 7.90
N HIS A 295 23.04 15.03 7.51
CA HIS A 295 24.09 14.22 8.09
C HIS A 295 24.81 13.44 7.02
N THR A 296 26.15 13.52 6.96
CA THR A 296 26.97 12.69 6.09
C THR A 296 27.56 11.53 6.88
N ALA A 297 27.23 10.30 6.49
CA ALA A 297 27.71 9.11 7.18
C ALA A 297 29.20 8.91 7.01
N ALA A 298 29.92 8.76 8.12
CA ALA A 298 31.36 8.49 8.14
C ALA A 298 31.72 7.04 7.81
N GLY A 299 30.76 6.12 7.88
CA GLY A 299 30.92 4.68 7.62
C GLY A 299 29.60 4.02 7.25
N ASP A 300 29.69 2.74 6.86
CA ASP A 300 28.53 1.89 6.63
C ASP A 300 27.93 1.43 7.97
N GLY A 301 26.59 1.25 8.03
CA GLY A 301 25.92 0.82 9.24
C GLY A 301 24.46 1.28 9.29
N VAL A 302 24.04 1.79 10.45
CA VAL A 302 22.71 2.35 10.68
C VAL A 302 22.86 3.76 11.24
N VAL A 303 22.16 4.72 10.64
CA VAL A 303 22.01 6.05 11.22
C VAL A 303 20.60 6.20 11.82
N SER A 304 20.53 6.85 12.99
CA SER A 304 19.28 7.13 13.69
C SER A 304 19.06 8.62 13.80
N PHE A 305 17.89 9.07 13.37
CA PHE A 305 17.41 10.45 13.47
C PHE A 305 16.41 10.55 14.59
N TYR A 306 16.61 11.48 15.51
CA TYR A 306 15.69 11.76 16.60
C TYR A 306 14.99 13.08 16.35
N LEU A 307 13.67 13.08 16.45
CA LEU A 307 12.80 14.23 16.23
C LEU A 307 11.94 14.49 17.46
N GLU A 308 11.45 15.74 17.58
CA GLU A 308 10.37 16.08 18.51
C GLU A 308 9.03 16.07 17.80
N LYS A 309 8.03 15.44 18.41
CA LYS A 309 6.66 15.48 17.91
C LYS A 309 6.02 16.82 18.32
N LYS A 310 5.76 17.65 17.33
CA LYS A 310 4.97 18.87 17.50
C LYS A 310 3.49 18.69 17.13
N THR A 311 3.16 17.64 16.35
CA THR A 311 1.78 17.33 15.93
C THR A 311 1.54 15.82 15.97
N PRO A 312 0.30 15.34 16.23
CA PRO A 312 -0.01 13.91 16.38
C PRO A 312 0.19 13.07 15.14
N THR A 313 0.14 13.67 13.95
CA THR A 313 0.16 12.94 12.67
C THR A 313 1.10 13.61 11.68
N GLY A 314 1.86 12.82 10.96
CA GLY A 314 2.75 13.29 9.91
C GLY A 314 3.42 12.12 9.20
N PHE A 315 3.63 12.28 7.91
CA PHE A 315 4.46 11.39 7.14
C PHE A 315 5.90 11.89 7.18
N TYR A 316 6.84 10.97 7.23
CA TYR A 316 8.26 11.28 7.22
C TYR A 316 8.95 10.45 6.14
N PHE A 317 9.95 11.01 5.47
CA PHE A 317 10.89 10.23 4.68
C PHE A 317 12.32 10.72 4.90
N VAL A 318 13.26 9.82 4.75
CA VAL A 318 14.69 10.15 4.73
C VAL A 318 15.15 10.14 3.28
N SER A 319 15.61 11.27 2.81
CA SER A 319 16.30 11.41 1.53
C SER A 319 17.78 11.19 1.73
N PHE A 320 18.46 10.62 0.74
CA PHE A 320 19.92 10.56 0.75
C PHE A 320 20.51 10.97 -0.59
N ARG A 321 21.74 11.50 -0.55
CA ARG A 321 22.53 11.83 -1.73
C ARG A 321 23.82 11.03 -1.73
N VAL A 322 24.19 10.50 -2.89
CA VAL A 322 25.49 9.82 -3.08
C VAL A 322 26.63 10.85 -3.13
N PRO A 323 27.86 10.47 -2.74
CA PRO A 323 29.04 11.32 -2.87
C PRO A 323 29.20 11.83 -4.31
N GLY A 324 29.47 13.12 -4.48
CA GLY A 324 29.70 13.75 -5.78
C GLY A 324 28.44 14.17 -6.55
N ALA A 325 27.24 13.87 -6.08
CA ALA A 325 26.02 14.39 -6.69
C ALA A 325 25.81 15.87 -6.32
N ASN A 326 25.74 16.75 -7.33
CA ASN A 326 25.40 18.16 -7.13
C ASN A 326 23.99 18.31 -6.59
N LYS A 327 23.74 19.34 -5.78
CA LYS A 327 22.38 19.73 -5.38
C LYS A 327 21.62 20.10 -6.65
N GLY A 328 20.79 19.18 -7.15
CA GLY A 328 19.69 19.58 -8.02
C GLY A 328 18.79 20.49 -7.19
N THR A 329 18.57 21.71 -7.65
CA THR A 329 17.54 22.60 -7.11
C THR A 329 16.19 21.89 -7.16
N PRO A 330 15.36 21.97 -6.10
CA PRO A 330 14.06 21.29 -6.02
C PRO A 330 13.11 21.76 -7.12
#